data_bca1a7dfb0a1b27dcc856a7fbda2d884
#
_entry.id   bca1a7dfb0a1b27dcc856a7fbda2d884
#
_cell.length_a   1.000
_cell.length_b   1.000
_cell.length_c   1.000
_cell.angle_alpha   90.00
_cell.angle_beta   90.00
_cell.angle_gamma   90.00
#
_symmetry.space_group_name_H-M   'P 1'
#
loop_
_entity.id
_entity.type
_entity.pdbx_description
1 polymer ?
#
loop_
_entity_poly.entity_id
_entity_poly.type
_entity_poly.pdbx_seq_one_letter_code
_entity_poly.pdbx_strand_id
1 'polypeptide(L)'
;TKELCHAVLSKKYNTVATKGNLNNHIGVPLTLLSMDASTEFGIVEMGANHPGEIKELCKIVEPDYGIITNIGYAHLEGFGSYENIIQTKRALYESVKEKSGILFVNGEDKLLCQLSEDQKRYTYGIDGHFTNGEVVQTTPYLVYALKTHHGQLYIRTKLIGGYNFDNAMAATTVGTYFNIDPLQIQAAIEAYTPSNLRSQLLKTERNTIILDAYNANPSSMQVAISNFGEMKADNKLLIIGEMRELGAISEESHKNIVELMKKNNFPQVFLVGPSFESIANNYTFTRYFPDTDTLIEYLKANEIRHAFILIKGSRGNKLERITEYL
;
A
#
# COMPACT_ATOMS: atom_id res chain seq x y z
N THR A 1 -4.42 -4.35 0.11
CA THR A 1 -5.27 -5.29 0.87
C THR A 1 -6.65 -5.44 0.26
N LYS A 2 -7.47 -4.37 0.14
CA LYS A 2 -8.87 -4.40 -0.35
C LYS A 2 -9.04 -5.21 -1.64
N GLU A 3 -8.25 -4.93 -2.68
CA GLU A 3 -8.35 -5.61 -3.98
C GLU A 3 -8.02 -7.12 -3.88
N LEU A 4 -7.07 -7.49 -3.01
CA LEU A 4 -6.74 -8.89 -2.76
C LEU A 4 -7.87 -9.61 -2.02
N CYS A 5 -8.46 -8.99 -0.99
CA CYS A 5 -9.65 -9.52 -0.32
C CYS A 5 -10.82 -9.72 -1.30
N HIS A 6 -11.04 -8.73 -2.20
CA HIS A 6 -12.04 -8.84 -3.25
C HIS A 6 -11.75 -10.02 -4.20
N ALA A 7 -10.51 -10.15 -4.68
CA ALA A 7 -10.13 -11.25 -5.57
C ALA A 7 -10.34 -12.62 -4.92
N VAL A 8 -10.03 -12.76 -3.63
CA VAL A 8 -10.18 -13.99 -2.87
C VAL A 8 -11.67 -14.30 -2.60
N LEU A 9 -12.42 -13.36 -2.02
CA LEU A 9 -13.82 -13.56 -1.68
C LEU A 9 -14.68 -13.83 -2.92
N SER A 10 -14.38 -13.20 -4.04
CA SER A 10 -15.08 -13.40 -5.33
C SER A 10 -14.91 -14.81 -5.92
N LYS A 11 -14.04 -15.66 -5.34
CA LYS A 11 -13.99 -17.08 -5.73
C LYS A 11 -15.20 -17.88 -5.27
N LYS A 12 -15.89 -17.39 -4.26
CA LYS A 12 -17.02 -18.12 -3.65
C LYS A 12 -18.29 -17.29 -3.53
N TYR A 13 -18.17 -15.97 -3.41
CA TYR A 13 -19.28 -15.08 -3.06
C TYR A 13 -19.44 -13.97 -4.11
N ASN A 14 -20.66 -13.49 -4.28
CA ASN A 14 -20.91 -12.25 -5.03
C ASN A 14 -20.46 -11.04 -4.21
N THR A 15 -19.31 -10.47 -4.55
CA THR A 15 -18.61 -9.51 -3.73
C THR A 15 -18.57 -8.14 -4.42
N VAL A 16 -18.97 -7.10 -3.70
CA VAL A 16 -18.81 -5.69 -4.10
C VAL A 16 -17.69 -5.06 -3.26
N ALA A 17 -16.84 -4.26 -3.88
CA ALA A 17 -15.76 -3.54 -3.19
C ALA A 17 -15.69 -2.07 -3.59
N THR A 18 -15.24 -1.22 -2.66
CA THR A 18 -14.95 0.19 -2.93
C THR A 18 -14.08 0.34 -4.18
N LYS A 19 -14.55 1.11 -5.16
CA LYS A 19 -13.83 1.42 -6.40
C LYS A 19 -12.85 2.57 -6.19
N GLY A 20 -11.61 2.41 -6.67
CA GLY A 20 -10.58 3.46 -6.60
C GLY A 20 -10.33 3.94 -5.17
N ASN A 21 -10.51 5.25 -4.94
CA ASN A 21 -10.36 5.94 -3.66
C ASN A 21 -11.68 6.48 -3.10
N LEU A 22 -12.82 5.87 -3.42
CA LEU A 22 -14.14 6.25 -2.90
C LEU A 22 -14.31 5.82 -1.44
N ASN A 23 -13.41 6.27 -0.57
CA ASN A 23 -13.27 5.82 0.83
C ASN A 23 -13.58 6.90 1.86
N ASN A 24 -14.18 8.02 1.46
CA ASN A 24 -14.61 9.14 2.31
C ASN A 24 -16.13 9.18 2.49
N HIS A 25 -16.64 10.23 3.13
CA HIS A 25 -18.08 10.45 3.41
C HIS A 25 -18.98 10.52 2.16
N ILE A 26 -18.41 10.67 0.96
CA ILE A 26 -19.16 10.59 -0.31
C ILE A 26 -19.01 9.19 -0.93
N GLY A 27 -17.80 8.68 -0.98
CA GLY A 27 -17.48 7.44 -1.66
C GLY A 27 -17.99 6.19 -0.95
N VAL A 28 -18.01 6.20 0.39
CA VAL A 28 -18.52 5.08 1.20
C VAL A 28 -20.03 4.86 0.94
N PRO A 29 -20.91 5.88 1.04
CA PRO A 29 -22.30 5.71 0.64
C PRO A 29 -22.50 5.23 -0.80
N LEU A 30 -21.72 5.74 -1.75
CA LEU A 30 -21.78 5.30 -3.14
C LEU A 30 -21.40 3.82 -3.30
N THR A 31 -20.45 3.34 -2.51
CA THR A 31 -20.10 1.91 -2.49
C THR A 31 -21.27 1.07 -1.97
N LEU A 32 -21.92 1.49 -0.87
CA LEU A 32 -23.09 0.79 -0.32
C LEU A 32 -24.27 0.79 -1.29
N LEU A 33 -24.55 1.93 -1.93
CA LEU A 33 -25.62 2.05 -2.93
C LEU A 33 -25.36 1.23 -4.21
N SER A 34 -24.13 0.78 -4.44
CA SER A 34 -23.82 -0.14 -5.57
C SER A 34 -24.11 -1.61 -5.26
N MET A 35 -24.44 -1.93 -4.02
CA MET A 35 -24.84 -3.27 -3.60
C MET A 35 -26.33 -3.49 -3.87
N ASP A 36 -26.68 -4.70 -4.23
CA ASP A 36 -28.05 -5.14 -4.47
C ASP A 36 -28.36 -6.43 -3.69
N ALA A 37 -29.57 -6.97 -3.87
CA ALA A 37 -30.03 -8.19 -3.20
C ALA A 37 -29.20 -9.44 -3.53
N SER A 38 -28.37 -9.42 -4.56
CA SER A 38 -27.47 -10.52 -4.91
C SER A 38 -26.11 -10.40 -4.23
N THR A 39 -25.79 -9.25 -3.65
CA THR A 39 -24.51 -9.02 -2.97
C THR A 39 -24.44 -9.80 -1.66
N GLU A 40 -23.47 -10.71 -1.56
CA GLU A 40 -23.23 -11.52 -0.35
C GLU A 40 -22.14 -10.90 0.54
N PHE A 41 -21.19 -10.15 -0.07
CA PHE A 41 -20.11 -9.46 0.63
C PHE A 41 -19.90 -8.04 0.13
N GLY A 42 -19.84 -7.09 1.08
CA GLY A 42 -19.40 -5.74 0.86
C GLY A 42 -18.01 -5.49 1.46
N ILE A 43 -17.02 -5.08 0.65
CA ILE A 43 -15.70 -4.66 1.12
C ILE A 43 -15.63 -3.15 1.01
N VAL A 44 -15.78 -2.46 2.14
CA VAL A 44 -15.80 -1.00 2.19
C VAL A 44 -14.48 -0.48 2.73
N GLU A 45 -13.70 0.19 1.89
CA GLU A 45 -12.50 0.91 2.31
C GLU A 45 -12.91 2.24 2.94
N MET A 46 -12.40 2.51 4.14
CA MET A 46 -12.63 3.76 4.88
C MET A 46 -11.30 4.48 5.07
N GLY A 47 -11.20 5.70 4.55
CA GLY A 47 -10.08 6.60 4.70
C GLY A 47 -10.42 7.76 5.64
N ALA A 48 -9.41 8.32 6.29
CA ALA A 48 -9.57 9.50 7.13
C ALA A 48 -8.37 10.44 7.00
N ASN A 49 -8.64 11.73 7.06
CA ASN A 49 -7.66 12.81 7.10
C ASN A 49 -7.76 13.62 8.41
N HIS A 50 -8.86 13.48 9.17
CA HIS A 50 -9.12 14.20 10.41
C HIS A 50 -9.63 13.26 11.51
N PRO A 51 -9.51 13.67 12.81
CA PRO A 51 -10.05 12.90 13.92
C PRO A 51 -11.54 12.64 13.78
N GLY A 52 -11.98 11.43 14.16
CA GLY A 52 -13.39 11.05 14.22
C GLY A 52 -14.00 10.55 12.90
N GLU A 53 -13.40 10.78 11.74
CA GLU A 53 -14.01 10.44 10.44
C GLU A 53 -14.30 8.93 10.31
N ILE A 54 -13.42 8.05 10.79
CA ILE A 54 -13.69 6.60 10.75
C ILE A 54 -14.91 6.23 11.58
N LYS A 55 -15.09 6.86 12.74
CA LYS A 55 -16.27 6.65 13.57
C LYS A 55 -17.58 7.00 12.83
N GLU A 56 -17.57 8.14 12.12
CA GLU A 56 -18.76 8.55 11.34
C GLU A 56 -19.01 7.61 10.15
N LEU A 57 -17.94 7.16 9.47
CA LEU A 57 -18.06 6.20 8.39
C LEU A 57 -18.57 4.84 8.90
N CYS A 58 -18.15 4.40 10.07
CA CYS A 58 -18.65 3.17 10.70
C CYS A 58 -20.14 3.21 10.99
N LYS A 59 -20.71 4.38 11.35
CA LYS A 59 -22.17 4.54 11.54
C LYS A 59 -22.95 4.31 10.22
N ILE A 60 -22.32 4.60 9.09
CA ILE A 60 -22.92 4.42 7.77
C ILE A 60 -22.74 2.98 7.29
N VAL A 61 -21.53 2.40 7.47
CA VAL A 61 -21.18 1.07 6.99
C VAL A 61 -21.74 -0.03 7.88
N GLU A 62 -21.79 0.22 9.19
CA GLU A 62 -22.17 -0.79 10.21
C GLU A 62 -21.39 -2.11 10.04
N PRO A 63 -20.04 -2.10 10.12
CA PRO A 63 -19.24 -3.25 9.75
C PRO A 63 -19.40 -4.44 10.71
N ASP A 64 -19.53 -5.65 10.16
CA ASP A 64 -19.51 -6.92 10.90
C ASP A 64 -18.10 -7.47 11.08
N TYR A 65 -17.18 -7.05 10.20
CA TYR A 65 -15.78 -7.44 10.18
C TYR A 65 -14.88 -6.22 10.04
N GLY A 66 -13.69 -6.28 10.61
CA GLY A 66 -12.74 -5.16 10.54
C GLY A 66 -11.29 -5.58 10.27
N ILE A 67 -10.61 -4.80 9.44
CA ILE A 67 -9.16 -4.90 9.23
C ILE A 67 -8.58 -3.50 9.30
N ILE A 68 -7.60 -3.28 10.19
CA ILE A 68 -6.68 -2.15 10.11
C ILE A 68 -5.38 -2.70 9.52
N THR A 69 -4.98 -2.20 8.36
CA THR A 69 -3.80 -2.72 7.66
C THR A 69 -2.49 -2.31 8.34
N ASN A 70 -2.42 -1.07 8.78
CA ASN A 70 -1.34 -0.50 9.58
C ASN A 70 -1.74 0.87 10.12
N ILE A 71 -0.98 1.38 11.09
CA ILE A 71 -1.09 2.73 11.61
C ILE A 71 0.25 3.44 11.38
N GLY A 72 0.35 4.18 10.28
CA GLY A 72 1.54 4.95 9.89
C GLY A 72 1.33 6.45 10.03
N TYR A 73 2.40 7.22 9.85
CA TYR A 73 2.41 8.70 9.86
C TYR A 73 1.87 9.26 8.54
N ALA A 74 0.57 9.12 8.29
CA ALA A 74 -0.08 9.70 7.12
C ALA A 74 -1.05 10.82 7.56
N HIS A 75 -1.17 11.87 6.73
CA HIS A 75 -2.09 13.00 6.97
C HIS A 75 -1.89 13.69 8.34
N LEU A 76 -0.64 13.74 8.85
CA LEU A 76 -0.33 14.23 10.19
C LEU A 76 -0.79 15.69 10.40
N GLU A 77 -0.79 16.51 9.34
CA GLU A 77 -1.30 17.87 9.37
C GLU A 77 -2.78 17.92 9.77
N GLY A 78 -3.61 17.07 9.17
CA GLY A 78 -5.04 17.01 9.47
C GLY A 78 -5.37 16.37 10.83
N PHE A 79 -4.57 15.39 11.26
CA PHE A 79 -4.76 14.72 12.55
C PHE A 79 -4.14 15.48 13.73
N GLY A 80 -3.14 16.32 13.50
CA GLY A 80 -2.41 17.06 14.53
C GLY A 80 -1.44 16.24 15.38
N SER A 81 -1.67 14.94 15.58
CA SER A 81 -0.79 14.05 16.33
C SER A 81 -0.91 12.59 15.89
N TYR A 82 0.13 11.78 16.17
CA TYR A 82 0.10 10.33 15.91
C TYR A 82 -0.95 9.62 16.78
N GLU A 83 -1.13 10.06 18.01
CA GLU A 83 -2.16 9.52 18.90
C GLU A 83 -3.57 9.69 18.31
N ASN A 84 -3.87 10.84 17.72
CA ASN A 84 -5.15 11.07 17.04
C ASN A 84 -5.34 10.14 15.82
N ILE A 85 -4.26 9.78 15.10
CA ILE A 85 -4.32 8.77 14.04
C ILE A 85 -4.72 7.41 14.62
N ILE A 86 -4.06 7.00 15.73
CA ILE A 86 -4.36 5.75 16.43
C ILE A 86 -5.83 5.71 16.85
N GLN A 87 -6.30 6.72 17.58
CA GLN A 87 -7.68 6.77 18.09
C GLN A 87 -8.70 6.77 16.94
N THR A 88 -8.42 7.51 15.87
CA THR A 88 -9.33 7.56 14.71
C THR A 88 -9.45 6.18 14.06
N LYS A 89 -8.34 5.48 13.82
CA LYS A 89 -8.37 4.14 13.21
C LYS A 89 -8.96 3.09 14.15
N ARG A 90 -8.66 3.18 15.45
CA ARG A 90 -9.22 2.32 16.49
C ARG A 90 -10.74 2.30 16.50
N ALA A 91 -11.40 3.41 16.13
CA ALA A 91 -12.85 3.50 16.06
C ALA A 91 -13.49 2.40 15.19
N LEU A 92 -12.78 1.86 14.18
CA LEU A 92 -13.24 0.69 13.44
C LEU A 92 -13.36 -0.53 14.35
N TYR A 93 -12.33 -0.81 15.16
CA TYR A 93 -12.33 -1.95 16.07
C TYR A 93 -13.44 -1.82 17.13
N GLU A 94 -13.63 -0.61 17.65
CA GLU A 94 -14.72 -0.32 18.61
C GLU A 94 -16.10 -0.56 17.99
N SER A 95 -16.33 -0.09 16.76
CA SER A 95 -17.59 -0.30 16.04
C SER A 95 -17.88 -1.78 15.76
N VAL A 96 -16.88 -2.55 15.36
CA VAL A 96 -17.02 -3.98 15.15
C VAL A 96 -17.30 -4.71 16.47
N LYS A 97 -16.68 -4.28 17.59
CA LYS A 97 -16.92 -4.82 18.92
C LYS A 97 -18.36 -4.61 19.38
N GLU A 98 -18.92 -3.40 19.17
CA GLU A 98 -20.31 -3.08 19.53
C GLU A 98 -21.32 -4.04 18.88
N LYS A 99 -21.01 -4.56 17.69
CA LYS A 99 -21.82 -5.56 16.96
C LYS A 99 -21.42 -7.00 17.28
N SER A 100 -20.52 -7.23 18.24
CA SER A 100 -19.95 -8.56 18.51
C SER A 100 -19.32 -9.21 17.27
N GLY A 101 -18.81 -8.38 16.36
CA GLY A 101 -18.17 -8.77 15.11
C GLY A 101 -16.77 -9.34 15.28
N ILE A 102 -16.04 -9.46 14.19
CA ILE A 102 -14.76 -10.16 14.14
C ILE A 102 -13.68 -9.27 13.49
N LEU A 103 -12.50 -9.30 14.06
CA LEU A 103 -11.33 -8.61 13.54
C LEU A 103 -10.36 -9.59 12.85
N PHE A 104 -9.75 -9.15 11.75
CA PHE A 104 -8.57 -9.81 11.16
C PHE A 104 -7.37 -8.91 11.42
N VAL A 105 -6.37 -9.42 12.13
CA VAL A 105 -5.30 -8.61 12.71
C VAL A 105 -3.93 -9.15 12.31
N ASN A 106 -3.03 -8.27 11.87
CA ASN A 106 -1.61 -8.62 11.74
C ASN A 106 -1.04 -8.92 13.13
N GLY A 107 -0.72 -10.18 13.37
CA GLY A 107 -0.20 -10.65 14.66
C GLY A 107 1.23 -10.23 14.94
N GLU A 108 1.96 -9.78 13.91
CA GLU A 108 3.31 -9.24 14.05
C GLU A 108 3.31 -7.74 14.42
N ASP A 109 2.18 -7.06 14.25
CA ASP A 109 2.02 -5.65 14.64
C ASP A 109 1.56 -5.55 16.10
N LYS A 110 2.50 -5.22 16.98
CA LYS A 110 2.25 -5.10 18.44
C LYS A 110 1.16 -4.09 18.77
N LEU A 111 1.09 -2.96 18.04
CA LEU A 111 0.08 -1.93 18.28
C LEU A 111 -1.31 -2.45 17.92
N LEU A 112 -1.46 -3.07 16.74
CA LEU A 112 -2.75 -3.64 16.33
C LEU A 112 -3.19 -4.79 17.25
N CYS A 113 -2.25 -5.62 17.72
CA CYS A 113 -2.52 -6.66 18.71
C CYS A 113 -3.03 -6.08 20.02
N GLN A 114 -2.40 -5.01 20.54
CA GLN A 114 -2.80 -4.33 21.75
C GLN A 114 -4.19 -3.69 21.62
N LEU A 115 -4.44 -3.00 20.49
CA LEU A 115 -5.73 -2.34 20.24
C LEU A 115 -6.92 -3.31 20.08
N SER A 116 -6.66 -4.59 19.89
CA SER A 116 -7.68 -5.63 19.63
C SER A 116 -7.68 -6.76 20.67
N GLU A 117 -6.95 -6.63 21.80
CA GLU A 117 -6.74 -7.75 22.74
C GLU A 117 -8.01 -8.27 23.41
N ASP A 118 -9.00 -7.39 23.60
CA ASP A 118 -10.27 -7.69 24.28
C ASP A 118 -11.42 -8.03 23.27
N GLN A 119 -11.07 -8.40 22.02
CA GLN A 119 -12.02 -8.63 20.95
C GLN A 119 -11.82 -10.00 20.29
N LYS A 120 -12.90 -10.52 19.71
CA LYS A 120 -12.83 -11.73 18.89
C LYS A 120 -12.06 -11.42 17.62
N ARG A 121 -10.91 -12.08 17.46
CA ARG A 121 -10.01 -11.82 16.33
C ARG A 121 -9.39 -13.08 15.78
N TYR A 122 -9.05 -13.02 14.49
CA TYR A 122 -8.23 -14.00 13.79
C TYR A 122 -6.95 -13.32 13.33
N THR A 123 -5.82 -13.83 13.79
CA THR A 123 -4.51 -13.23 13.50
C THR A 123 -3.84 -13.91 12.32
N TYR A 124 -2.97 -13.17 11.63
CA TYR A 124 -2.06 -13.70 10.62
C TYR A 124 -0.64 -13.23 10.88
N GLY A 125 0.31 -14.03 10.45
CA GLY A 125 1.74 -13.75 10.65
C GLY A 125 2.62 -14.92 10.25
N ILE A 126 3.82 -14.97 10.84
CA ILE A 126 4.83 -15.97 10.49
C ILE A 126 4.54 -17.30 11.19
N ASP A 127 4.27 -17.27 12.50
CA ASP A 127 3.99 -18.49 13.28
C ASP A 127 3.13 -18.19 14.50
N GLY A 128 2.37 -19.20 14.96
CA GLY A 128 1.51 -19.06 16.15
C GLY A 128 0.21 -18.29 15.93
N HIS A 129 -0.21 -18.11 14.69
CA HIS A 129 -1.42 -17.37 14.30
C HIS A 129 -2.49 -18.29 13.70
N PHE A 130 -3.69 -17.78 13.49
CA PHE A 130 -4.74 -18.51 12.80
C PHE A 130 -4.34 -18.85 11.35
N THR A 131 -3.66 -17.91 10.68
CA THR A 131 -3.07 -18.12 9.36
C THR A 131 -1.57 -17.82 9.42
N ASN A 132 -0.77 -18.81 9.06
CA ASN A 132 0.68 -18.70 9.14
C ASN A 132 1.31 -18.79 7.75
N GLY A 133 2.31 -17.96 7.51
CA GLY A 133 3.07 -17.94 6.27
C GLY A 133 4.43 -17.30 6.44
N GLU A 134 5.30 -17.51 5.48
CA GLU A 134 6.64 -16.94 5.49
C GLU A 134 7.04 -16.46 4.10
N VAL A 135 7.81 -15.38 4.05
CA VAL A 135 8.34 -14.84 2.80
C VAL A 135 9.44 -15.76 2.29
N VAL A 136 9.30 -16.23 1.06
CA VAL A 136 10.29 -17.06 0.36
C VAL A 136 11.14 -16.22 -0.58
N GLN A 137 10.53 -15.23 -1.23
CA GLN A 137 11.18 -14.36 -2.21
C GLN A 137 10.48 -13.01 -2.26
N THR A 138 11.25 -11.94 -2.43
CA THR A 138 10.72 -10.57 -2.57
C THR A 138 11.00 -9.93 -3.93
N THR A 139 11.87 -10.55 -4.73
CA THR A 139 12.36 -9.98 -6.00
C THR A 139 12.27 -10.99 -7.14
N PRO A 140 11.76 -10.63 -8.35
CA PRO A 140 11.09 -9.36 -8.66
C PRO A 140 9.69 -9.28 -8.04
N TYR A 141 9.06 -10.41 -7.73
CA TYR A 141 7.75 -10.53 -7.14
C TYR A 141 7.81 -11.27 -5.81
N LEU A 142 6.89 -10.93 -4.95
CA LEU A 142 6.69 -11.64 -3.69
C LEU A 142 6.26 -13.09 -3.95
N VAL A 143 7.00 -14.03 -3.38
CA VAL A 143 6.59 -15.41 -3.21
C VAL A 143 6.56 -15.72 -1.72
N TYR A 144 5.49 -16.32 -1.23
CA TYR A 144 5.40 -16.74 0.15
C TYR A 144 4.85 -18.16 0.26
N ALA A 145 5.22 -18.84 1.32
CA ALA A 145 4.73 -20.16 1.66
C ALA A 145 3.63 -20.01 2.71
N LEU A 146 2.42 -20.46 2.39
CA LEU A 146 1.29 -20.57 3.32
C LEU A 146 1.35 -21.93 4.03
N LYS A 147 1.32 -21.96 5.35
CA LYS A 147 1.22 -23.19 6.13
C LYS A 147 -0.25 -23.68 6.14
N THR A 148 -0.48 -24.87 5.63
CA THR A 148 -1.82 -25.51 5.62
C THR A 148 -1.80 -26.84 6.36
N HIS A 149 -2.95 -27.44 6.63
CA HIS A 149 -3.03 -28.79 7.23
C HIS A 149 -2.42 -29.87 6.34
N HIS A 150 -2.27 -29.63 5.04
CA HIS A 150 -1.68 -30.55 4.06
C HIS A 150 -0.21 -30.23 3.72
N GLY A 151 0.43 -29.34 4.47
CA GLY A 151 1.80 -28.88 4.23
C GLY A 151 1.88 -27.44 3.74
N GLN A 152 2.98 -27.09 3.11
CA GLN A 152 3.21 -25.74 2.60
C GLN A 152 2.64 -25.56 1.18
N LEU A 153 1.91 -24.46 0.97
CA LEU A 153 1.41 -24.02 -0.32
C LEU A 153 2.16 -22.76 -0.75
N TYR A 154 2.93 -22.85 -1.84
CA TYR A 154 3.71 -21.72 -2.37
C TYR A 154 2.84 -20.82 -3.25
N ILE A 155 2.66 -19.57 -2.87
CA ILE A 155 1.86 -18.58 -3.59
C ILE A 155 2.80 -17.59 -4.29
N ARG A 156 2.77 -17.60 -5.63
CA ARG A 156 3.62 -16.78 -6.52
C ARG A 156 2.84 -15.57 -6.99
N THR A 157 3.01 -14.45 -6.32
CA THR A 157 2.24 -13.25 -6.63
C THR A 157 2.86 -12.44 -7.78
N LYS A 158 2.12 -11.44 -8.26
CA LYS A 158 2.62 -10.36 -9.13
C LYS A 158 2.81 -9.05 -8.35
N LEU A 159 2.92 -9.15 -7.01
CA LEU A 159 3.15 -8.03 -6.12
C LEU A 159 4.65 -7.78 -5.95
N ILE A 160 5.06 -6.52 -5.95
CA ILE A 160 6.46 -6.13 -5.78
C ILE A 160 6.71 -5.76 -4.31
N GLY A 161 7.82 -6.29 -3.76
CA GLY A 161 8.30 -5.96 -2.43
C GLY A 161 7.67 -6.77 -1.30
N GLY A 162 8.48 -7.05 -0.29
CA GLY A 162 8.12 -7.86 0.87
C GLY A 162 6.98 -7.28 1.73
N TYR A 163 6.79 -5.95 1.71
CA TYR A 163 5.69 -5.28 2.41
C TYR A 163 4.29 -5.68 1.92
N ASN A 164 4.18 -6.30 0.74
CA ASN A 164 2.91 -6.85 0.27
C ASN A 164 2.58 -8.20 0.89
N PHE A 165 3.50 -8.80 1.65
CA PHE A 165 3.24 -10.03 2.38
C PHE A 165 2.05 -9.86 3.34
N ASP A 166 2.05 -8.81 4.15
CA ASP A 166 0.96 -8.54 5.09
C ASP A 166 -0.37 -8.32 4.36
N ASN A 167 -0.35 -7.65 3.20
CA ASN A 167 -1.55 -7.47 2.38
C ASN A 167 -2.09 -8.80 1.85
N ALA A 168 -1.19 -9.69 1.40
CA ALA A 168 -1.57 -11.01 0.89
C ALA A 168 -2.03 -11.92 2.02
N MET A 169 -1.36 -11.91 3.17
CA MET A 169 -1.75 -12.68 4.36
C MET A 169 -3.11 -12.24 4.92
N ALA A 170 -3.41 -10.94 4.96
CA ALA A 170 -4.72 -10.45 5.34
C ALA A 170 -5.82 -11.04 4.45
N ALA A 171 -5.66 -11.00 3.12
CA ALA A 171 -6.61 -11.57 2.17
C ALA A 171 -6.72 -13.10 2.30
N THR A 172 -5.59 -13.78 2.50
CA THR A 172 -5.55 -15.23 2.75
C THR A 172 -6.34 -15.59 4.01
N THR A 173 -6.16 -14.82 5.09
CA THR A 173 -6.84 -15.06 6.37
C THR A 173 -8.34 -14.87 6.25
N VAL A 174 -8.78 -13.83 5.57
CA VAL A 174 -10.19 -13.60 5.25
C VAL A 174 -10.75 -14.81 4.46
N GLY A 175 -10.07 -15.21 3.39
CA GLY A 175 -10.48 -16.37 2.59
C GLY A 175 -10.57 -17.67 3.40
N THR A 176 -9.57 -17.93 4.24
CA THR A 176 -9.54 -19.10 5.12
C THR A 176 -10.68 -19.09 6.13
N TYR A 177 -10.95 -17.95 6.77
CA TYR A 177 -12.06 -17.78 7.70
C TYR A 177 -13.42 -18.06 7.05
N PHE A 178 -13.62 -17.60 5.81
CA PHE A 178 -14.87 -17.83 5.06
C PHE A 178 -14.88 -19.16 4.30
N ASN A 179 -13.99 -20.10 4.65
CA ASN A 179 -13.92 -21.45 4.08
C ASN A 179 -13.83 -21.44 2.54
N ILE A 180 -12.94 -20.61 2.01
CA ILE A 180 -12.52 -20.68 0.61
C ILE A 180 -11.37 -21.68 0.53
N ASP A 181 -11.44 -22.60 -0.43
CA ASP A 181 -10.42 -23.61 -0.61
C ASP A 181 -9.01 -22.97 -0.80
N PRO A 182 -7.96 -23.49 -0.14
CA PRO A 182 -6.60 -22.91 -0.23
C PRO A 182 -6.08 -22.79 -1.66
N LEU A 183 -6.42 -23.69 -2.57
CA LEU A 183 -6.01 -23.61 -3.98
C LEU A 183 -6.76 -22.50 -4.72
N GLN A 184 -8.01 -22.22 -4.33
CA GLN A 184 -8.76 -21.08 -4.87
C GLN A 184 -8.21 -19.74 -4.34
N ILE A 185 -7.78 -19.68 -3.07
CA ILE A 185 -7.10 -18.52 -2.49
C ILE A 185 -5.78 -18.27 -3.25
N GLN A 186 -4.96 -19.32 -3.44
CA GLN A 186 -3.74 -19.27 -4.23
C GLN A 186 -4.01 -18.72 -5.63
N ALA A 187 -4.93 -19.34 -6.36
CA ALA A 187 -5.26 -18.93 -7.72
C ALA A 187 -5.76 -17.47 -7.82
N ALA A 188 -6.53 -17.00 -6.82
CA ALA A 188 -7.00 -15.62 -6.74
C ALA A 188 -5.85 -14.62 -6.59
N ILE A 189 -4.93 -14.90 -5.66
CA ILE A 189 -3.81 -14.02 -5.35
C ILE A 189 -2.77 -14.03 -6.49
N GLU A 190 -2.48 -15.19 -7.08
CA GLU A 190 -1.55 -15.32 -8.21
C GLU A 190 -2.07 -14.65 -9.50
N ALA A 191 -3.39 -14.68 -9.70
CA ALA A 191 -4.02 -14.01 -10.84
C ALA A 191 -4.03 -12.48 -10.71
N TYR A 192 -4.05 -11.96 -9.46
CA TYR A 192 -4.18 -10.54 -9.22
C TYR A 192 -2.97 -9.77 -9.76
N THR A 193 -3.25 -8.76 -10.57
CA THR A 193 -2.23 -7.83 -11.12
C THR A 193 -2.56 -6.41 -10.64
N PRO A 194 -1.63 -5.73 -9.95
CA PRO A 194 -1.81 -4.32 -9.58
C PRO A 194 -2.05 -3.44 -10.81
N SER A 195 -3.09 -2.60 -10.78
CA SER A 195 -3.47 -1.76 -11.93
C SER A 195 -3.70 -0.28 -11.57
N ASN A 196 -3.58 0.08 -10.30
CA ASN A 196 -3.96 1.40 -9.78
C ASN A 196 -2.78 2.22 -9.28
N LEU A 197 -1.67 2.23 -10.01
CA LEU A 197 -0.44 2.97 -9.70
C LEU A 197 0.20 2.58 -8.35
N ARG A 198 -0.08 1.37 -7.85
CA ARG A 198 0.51 0.84 -6.62
C ARG A 198 1.46 -0.30 -6.94
N SER A 199 2.76 -0.03 -6.88
CA SER A 199 3.82 -1.00 -7.14
C SER A 199 3.62 -1.81 -8.43
N GLN A 200 3.15 -1.15 -9.48
CA GLN A 200 2.86 -1.76 -10.78
C GLN A 200 4.16 -1.92 -11.58
N LEU A 201 4.46 -3.13 -12.06
CA LEU A 201 5.58 -3.34 -12.97
C LEU A 201 5.15 -3.09 -14.40
N LEU A 202 5.80 -2.12 -15.04
CA LEU A 202 5.65 -1.82 -16.45
C LEU A 202 6.96 -2.20 -17.18
N LYS A 203 6.83 -2.88 -18.29
CA LYS A 203 7.94 -3.11 -19.22
C LYS A 203 7.66 -2.34 -20.49
N THR A 204 8.50 -1.37 -20.78
CA THR A 204 8.51 -0.66 -22.07
C THR A 204 9.54 -1.30 -22.99
N GLU A 205 9.63 -0.84 -24.21
CA GLU A 205 10.69 -1.26 -25.14
C GLU A 205 12.10 -0.84 -24.67
N ARG A 206 12.16 0.18 -23.81
CA ARG A 206 13.40 0.83 -23.36
C ARG A 206 13.79 0.48 -21.94
N ASN A 207 12.81 0.35 -21.03
CA ASN A 207 13.05 0.30 -19.59
C ASN A 207 12.13 -0.69 -18.88
N THR A 208 12.49 -1.01 -17.63
CA THR A 208 11.62 -1.69 -16.68
C THR A 208 11.29 -0.71 -15.56
N ILE A 209 10.01 -0.46 -15.30
CA ILE A 209 9.53 0.59 -14.41
C ILE A 209 8.67 -0.01 -13.30
N ILE A 210 8.98 0.31 -12.06
CA ILE A 210 8.07 0.13 -10.92
C ILE A 210 7.34 1.45 -10.72
N LEU A 211 6.04 1.49 -11.07
CA LEU A 211 5.20 2.65 -10.91
C LEU A 211 4.40 2.56 -9.61
N ASP A 212 4.74 3.42 -8.65
CA ASP A 212 4.11 3.54 -7.33
C ASP A 212 3.72 5.00 -7.02
N ALA A 213 2.96 5.60 -7.93
CA ALA A 213 2.61 7.02 -7.94
C ALA A 213 1.19 7.32 -7.44
N TYR A 214 0.57 6.40 -6.70
CA TYR A 214 -0.77 6.61 -6.14
C TYR A 214 -0.75 7.56 -4.95
N ASN A 215 0.15 7.36 -4.00
CA ASN A 215 0.37 8.25 -2.85
C ASN A 215 1.78 8.03 -2.26
N ALA A 216 2.26 9.03 -1.50
CA ALA A 216 3.55 8.97 -0.84
C ALA A 216 3.48 9.60 0.56
N ASN A 217 4.07 8.92 1.52
CA ASN A 217 4.34 9.40 2.88
C ASN A 217 5.70 8.84 3.33
N PRO A 218 6.28 9.33 4.44
CA PRO A 218 7.62 8.93 4.87
C PRO A 218 7.79 7.41 5.00
N SER A 219 6.84 6.72 5.63
CA SER A 219 6.90 5.26 5.83
C SER A 219 6.88 4.49 4.50
N SER A 220 5.94 4.84 3.61
CA SER A 220 5.82 4.16 2.31
C SER A 220 6.99 4.45 1.37
N MET A 221 7.57 5.65 1.44
CA MET A 221 8.78 6.02 0.71
C MET A 221 9.97 5.20 1.19
N GLN A 222 10.19 5.16 2.50
CA GLN A 222 11.28 4.39 3.10
C GLN A 222 11.24 2.92 2.65
N VAL A 223 10.09 2.29 2.75
CA VAL A 223 9.91 0.88 2.38
C VAL A 223 10.16 0.66 0.89
N ALA A 224 9.60 1.50 0.02
CA ALA A 224 9.77 1.34 -1.44
C ALA A 224 11.23 1.55 -1.88
N ILE A 225 11.91 2.58 -1.35
CA ILE A 225 13.30 2.88 -1.68
C ILE A 225 14.24 1.78 -1.18
N SER A 226 14.04 1.29 0.05
CA SER A 226 14.86 0.21 0.61
C SER A 226 14.69 -1.09 -0.19
N ASN A 227 13.46 -1.49 -0.47
CA ASN A 227 13.20 -2.67 -1.31
C ASN A 227 13.80 -2.54 -2.72
N PHE A 228 13.68 -1.36 -3.33
CA PHE A 228 14.29 -1.11 -4.64
C PHE A 228 15.81 -1.15 -4.58
N GLY A 229 16.41 -0.73 -3.46
CA GLY A 229 17.84 -0.84 -3.19
C GLY A 229 18.34 -2.30 -3.19
N GLU A 230 17.57 -3.20 -2.60
CA GLU A 230 17.88 -4.63 -2.50
C GLU A 230 17.73 -5.41 -3.81
N MET A 231 16.94 -4.89 -4.76
CA MET A 231 16.74 -5.53 -6.05
C MET A 231 18.03 -5.51 -6.86
N LYS A 232 18.36 -6.63 -7.54
CA LYS A 232 19.54 -6.72 -8.41
C LYS A 232 19.22 -6.13 -9.78
N ALA A 233 19.86 -5.02 -10.11
CA ALA A 233 19.84 -4.40 -11.44
C ALA A 233 21.04 -3.47 -11.60
N ASP A 234 21.62 -3.43 -12.78
CA ASP A 234 22.88 -2.70 -13.04
C ASP A 234 22.68 -1.20 -13.22
N ASN A 235 21.55 -0.79 -13.79
CA ASN A 235 21.23 0.61 -14.10
C ASN A 235 19.96 1.03 -13.37
N LYS A 236 20.09 1.39 -12.10
CA LYS A 236 18.95 1.87 -11.28
C LYS A 236 18.79 3.38 -11.36
N LEU A 237 17.56 3.82 -11.60
CA LEU A 237 17.15 5.21 -11.53
C LEU A 237 15.97 5.36 -10.58
N LEU A 238 16.03 6.34 -9.68
CA LEU A 238 14.87 6.76 -8.90
C LEU A 238 14.29 8.05 -9.45
N ILE A 239 12.97 8.11 -9.57
CA ILE A 239 12.21 9.31 -9.89
C ILE A 239 11.21 9.52 -8.75
N ILE A 240 11.55 10.47 -7.87
CA ILE A 240 10.88 10.64 -6.58
C ILE A 240 10.20 12.00 -6.54
N GLY A 241 8.88 11.98 -6.46
CA GLY A 241 8.06 13.17 -6.24
C GLY A 241 7.91 13.51 -4.77
N GLU A 242 7.61 14.77 -4.49
CA GLU A 242 7.38 15.25 -3.13
C GLU A 242 6.27 14.50 -2.41
N MET A 243 6.39 14.45 -1.09
CA MET A 243 5.35 13.98 -0.19
C MET A 243 4.51 15.17 0.27
N ARG A 244 3.20 15.10 0.09
CA ARG A 244 2.26 16.15 0.48
C ARG A 244 1.65 15.88 1.85
N GLU A 245 1.01 16.89 2.44
CA GLU A 245 0.25 16.79 3.69
C GLU A 245 1.11 16.44 4.93
N LEU A 246 2.38 16.84 4.92
CA LEU A 246 3.31 16.61 6.02
C LEU A 246 3.39 17.78 7.02
N GLY A 247 2.87 18.96 6.65
CA GLY A 247 2.93 20.14 7.53
C GLY A 247 4.35 20.47 7.97
N ALA A 248 4.54 20.70 9.25
CA ALA A 248 5.81 21.12 9.84
C ALA A 248 6.98 20.13 9.69
N ILE A 249 6.67 18.83 9.48
CA ILE A 249 7.72 17.80 9.32
C ILE A 249 8.17 17.60 7.87
N SER A 250 7.66 18.41 6.92
CA SER A 250 7.91 18.24 5.49
C SER A 250 9.39 18.27 5.14
N GLU A 251 10.10 19.33 5.54
CA GLU A 251 11.52 19.52 5.20
C GLU A 251 12.39 18.38 5.74
N GLU A 252 12.23 18.03 7.01
CA GLU A 252 12.97 16.95 7.66
C GLU A 252 12.67 15.60 6.99
N SER A 253 11.41 15.32 6.68
CA SER A 253 11.00 14.08 6.02
C SER A 253 11.61 13.93 4.63
N HIS A 254 11.61 15.00 3.82
CA HIS A 254 12.22 14.98 2.49
C HIS A 254 13.74 14.81 2.57
N LYS A 255 14.40 15.47 3.53
CA LYS A 255 15.84 15.31 3.78
C LYS A 255 16.17 13.87 4.17
N ASN A 256 15.41 13.27 5.09
CA ASN A 256 15.60 11.89 5.53
C ASN A 256 15.46 10.88 4.37
N ILE A 257 14.56 11.13 3.44
CA ILE A 257 14.39 10.29 2.25
C ILE A 257 15.61 10.42 1.31
N VAL A 258 16.17 11.61 1.11
CA VAL A 258 17.38 11.81 0.29
C VAL A 258 18.60 11.15 0.96
N GLU A 259 18.74 11.25 2.28
CA GLU A 259 19.80 10.54 3.02
C GLU A 259 19.66 9.01 2.89
N LEU A 260 18.44 8.48 2.90
CA LEU A 260 18.19 7.06 2.66
C LEU A 260 18.64 6.63 1.26
N MET A 261 18.38 7.46 0.24
CA MET A 261 18.85 7.20 -1.13
C MET A 261 20.36 7.19 -1.21
N LYS A 262 21.02 8.14 -0.56
CA LYS A 262 22.49 8.22 -0.44
C LYS A 262 23.05 6.94 0.23
N LYS A 263 22.46 6.51 1.35
CA LYS A 263 22.88 5.31 2.08
C LYS A 263 22.76 4.04 1.21
N ASN A 264 21.77 3.97 0.33
CA ASN A 264 21.59 2.88 -0.62
C ASN A 264 22.45 3.00 -1.89
N ASN A 265 23.32 4.02 -1.99
CA ASN A 265 24.25 4.24 -3.10
C ASN A 265 23.58 4.28 -4.48
N PHE A 266 22.42 4.90 -4.60
CA PHE A 266 21.79 5.07 -5.91
C PHE A 266 22.63 6.01 -6.79
N PRO A 267 22.97 5.60 -8.02
CA PRO A 267 23.86 6.39 -8.88
C PRO A 267 23.19 7.64 -9.44
N GLN A 268 21.89 7.62 -9.61
CA GLN A 268 21.11 8.71 -10.18
C GLN A 268 19.70 8.77 -9.57
N VAL A 269 19.31 9.97 -9.16
CA VAL A 269 18.01 10.26 -8.57
C VAL A 269 17.45 11.55 -9.16
N PHE A 270 16.21 11.50 -9.66
CA PHE A 270 15.45 12.66 -10.07
C PHE A 270 14.45 13.00 -8.96
N LEU A 271 14.55 14.23 -8.46
CA LEU A 271 13.69 14.76 -7.40
C LEU A 271 12.72 15.77 -8.01
N VAL A 272 11.41 15.54 -7.82
CA VAL A 272 10.33 16.30 -8.47
C VAL A 272 9.44 16.97 -7.42
N GLY A 273 9.32 18.27 -7.51
CA GLY A 273 8.47 19.10 -6.64
C GLY A 273 9.24 20.07 -5.76
N PRO A 274 8.59 21.20 -5.38
CA PRO A 274 9.23 22.32 -4.69
C PRO A 274 9.85 21.96 -3.34
N SER A 275 9.33 20.94 -2.65
CA SER A 275 9.88 20.50 -1.36
C SER A 275 11.31 19.95 -1.44
N PHE A 276 11.83 19.69 -2.63
CA PHE A 276 13.20 19.21 -2.84
C PHE A 276 14.18 20.32 -3.27
N GLU A 277 13.72 21.53 -3.57
CA GLU A 277 14.56 22.60 -4.15
C GLU A 277 15.79 22.92 -3.30
N SER A 278 15.61 23.16 -2.00
CA SER A 278 16.71 23.48 -1.08
C SER A 278 17.60 22.27 -0.76
N ILE A 279 17.07 21.05 -0.92
CA ILE A 279 17.73 19.81 -0.52
C ILE A 279 18.63 19.28 -1.65
N ALA A 280 18.13 19.27 -2.87
CA ALA A 280 18.78 18.63 -4.02
C ALA A 280 20.21 19.15 -4.28
N ASN A 281 20.44 20.43 -4.14
CA ASN A 281 21.74 21.07 -4.40
C ASN A 281 22.86 20.59 -3.46
N ASN A 282 22.52 19.93 -2.36
CA ASN A 282 23.49 19.40 -1.40
C ASN A 282 24.04 18.01 -1.79
N TYR A 283 23.56 17.42 -2.90
CA TYR A 283 23.93 16.06 -3.29
C TYR A 283 24.24 15.96 -4.79
N THR A 284 25.38 15.40 -5.14
CA THR A 284 25.86 15.28 -6.54
C THR A 284 25.14 14.19 -7.35
N PHE A 285 24.49 13.22 -6.70
CA PHE A 285 23.76 12.13 -7.36
C PHE A 285 22.30 12.48 -7.65
N THR A 286 21.84 13.68 -7.24
CA THR A 286 20.46 14.15 -7.44
C THR A 286 20.36 15.14 -8.58
N ARG A 287 19.24 15.14 -9.28
CA ARG A 287 18.83 16.20 -10.21
C ARG A 287 17.43 16.66 -9.83
N TYR A 288 17.27 17.95 -9.66
CA TYR A 288 16.01 18.58 -9.28
C TYR A 288 15.18 19.01 -10.49
N PHE A 289 13.87 18.83 -10.35
CA PHE A 289 12.85 19.32 -11.27
C PHE A 289 11.72 19.97 -10.45
N PRO A 290 11.32 21.22 -10.75
CA PRO A 290 10.28 21.90 -9.99
C PRO A 290 8.91 21.21 -10.09
N ASP A 291 8.67 20.54 -11.20
CA ASP A 291 7.42 19.82 -11.47
C ASP A 291 7.60 18.70 -12.51
N THR A 292 6.52 17.95 -12.73
CA THR A 292 6.51 16.85 -13.69
C THR A 292 6.61 17.32 -15.15
N ASP A 293 6.12 18.51 -15.48
CA ASP A 293 6.18 19.04 -16.84
C ASP A 293 7.63 19.37 -17.23
N THR A 294 8.39 19.97 -16.32
CA THR A 294 9.83 20.22 -16.50
C THR A 294 10.63 18.91 -16.64
N LEU A 295 10.27 17.88 -15.88
CA LEU A 295 10.87 16.55 -16.03
C LEU A 295 10.53 15.95 -17.41
N ILE A 296 9.32 16.09 -17.90
CA ILE A 296 8.90 15.60 -19.23
C ILE A 296 9.75 16.28 -20.33
N GLU A 297 9.94 17.59 -20.28
CA GLU A 297 10.78 18.30 -21.26
C GLU A 297 12.24 17.81 -21.23
N TYR A 298 12.75 17.53 -20.04
CA TYR A 298 14.08 16.92 -19.90
C TYR A 298 14.14 15.52 -20.54
N LEU A 299 13.14 14.65 -20.28
CA LEU A 299 13.10 13.27 -20.79
C LEU A 299 12.95 13.23 -22.32
N LYS A 300 12.25 14.19 -22.92
CA LYS A 300 12.18 14.32 -24.40
C LYS A 300 13.53 14.60 -25.03
N ALA A 301 14.38 15.37 -24.35
CA ALA A 301 15.71 15.73 -24.84
C ALA A 301 16.80 14.73 -24.42
N ASN A 302 16.53 13.89 -23.41
CA ASN A 302 17.52 12.99 -22.81
C ASN A 302 16.89 11.60 -22.63
N GLU A 303 17.00 10.79 -23.64
CA GLU A 303 16.42 9.45 -23.62
C GLU A 303 17.12 8.54 -22.61
N ILE A 304 16.30 7.83 -21.80
CA ILE A 304 16.76 6.83 -20.83
C ILE A 304 16.49 5.44 -21.39
N ARG A 305 17.52 4.60 -21.42
CA ARG A 305 17.45 3.22 -21.93
C ARG A 305 18.08 2.22 -20.98
N HIS A 306 17.59 1.01 -21.03
CA HIS A 306 18.10 -0.13 -20.25
C HIS A 306 18.18 0.14 -18.75
N ALA A 307 17.27 0.98 -18.24
CA ALA A 307 17.19 1.31 -16.83
C ALA A 307 16.10 0.50 -16.11
N PHE A 308 16.38 0.20 -14.85
CA PHE A 308 15.37 -0.24 -13.88
C PHE A 308 14.97 0.95 -13.03
N ILE A 309 13.72 1.38 -13.12
CA ILE A 309 13.25 2.68 -12.64
C ILE A 309 12.21 2.50 -11.55
N LEU A 310 12.40 3.15 -10.40
CA LEU A 310 11.32 3.33 -9.42
C LEU A 310 10.74 4.74 -9.57
N ILE A 311 9.44 4.83 -9.82
CA ILE A 311 8.68 6.09 -9.85
C ILE A 311 7.77 6.11 -8.64
N LYS A 312 7.99 7.05 -7.70
CA LYS A 312 7.14 7.20 -6.52
C LYS A 312 6.96 8.65 -6.12
N GLY A 313 5.74 9.02 -5.73
CA GLY A 313 5.40 10.37 -5.28
C GLY A 313 3.93 10.48 -4.89
N SER A 314 3.54 11.61 -4.29
CA SER A 314 2.15 11.90 -4.00
C SER A 314 1.33 12.05 -5.29
N ARG A 315 0.06 11.69 -5.24
CA ARG A 315 -0.87 11.74 -6.39
C ARG A 315 -0.88 13.08 -7.12
N GLY A 316 -0.73 14.17 -6.36
CA GLY A 316 -0.70 15.52 -6.92
C GLY A 316 0.47 15.81 -7.85
N ASN A 317 1.55 15.03 -7.79
CA ASN A 317 2.71 15.17 -8.70
C ASN A 317 2.40 14.63 -10.11
N LYS A 318 1.40 13.73 -10.26
CA LYS A 318 1.00 13.11 -11.53
C LYS A 318 2.17 12.46 -12.29
N LEU A 319 3.05 11.78 -11.55
CA LEU A 319 4.27 11.18 -12.12
C LEU A 319 3.98 10.06 -13.11
N GLU A 320 2.80 9.47 -13.11
CA GLU A 320 2.41 8.48 -14.11
C GLU A 320 2.52 8.99 -15.55
N ARG A 321 2.45 10.31 -15.76
CA ARG A 321 2.57 10.95 -17.08
C ARG A 321 3.95 10.79 -17.72
N ILE A 322 4.99 10.56 -16.92
CA ILE A 322 6.35 10.41 -17.48
C ILE A 322 6.59 9.03 -18.11
N THR A 323 5.73 8.05 -17.84
CA THR A 323 5.92 6.67 -18.33
C THR A 323 5.94 6.56 -19.85
N GLU A 324 5.30 7.48 -20.56
CA GLU A 324 5.29 7.55 -22.02
C GLU A 324 6.64 7.97 -22.61
N TYR A 325 7.50 8.62 -21.80
CA TYR A 325 8.82 9.13 -22.21
C TYR A 325 9.98 8.23 -21.73
N LEU A 326 9.65 7.14 -21.06
CA LEU A 326 10.57 6.14 -20.51
C LEU A 326 10.38 4.80 -21.22
#